data_ada8b20d6fdb0046bfcfd64707a39bcd
#
_entry.id   ada8b20d6fdb0046bfcfd64707a39bcd
#
_cell.length_a   1.000
_cell.length_b   1.000
_cell.length_c   1.000
_cell.angle_alpha   90.00
_cell.angle_beta   90.00
_cell.angle_gamma   90.00
#
_symmetry.space_group_name_H-M   'P 1'
#
loop_
_entity.id
_entity.type
_entity.pdbx_description
1 polymer ?
#
loop_
_entity_poly.entity_id
_entity_poly.type
_entity_poly.pdbx_seq_one_letter_code
_entity_poly.pdbx_strand_id
1 'polypeptide(L)'
;MSTKSTILQILSSSKDGAAVSGEELAQQCGVSRAAVWKAVNALREEGFEITGTTNGGYVLDSSDVLTTEAVSSAFNSTFPQFAGARIECFKEIDSTLSQAKRWLSECGSLRTADGELTPAGKNYSNAVIVAEKQTAGRGRSGRTFVSPAKTGIYLTVIYAPKIGRAHV
;
A
#
# COMPACT_ATOMS: atom_id res chain seq x y z
N MET A 1 -12.70 8.16 1.51
CA MET A 1 -11.52 7.87 2.35
C MET A 1 -11.99 7.63 3.78
N SER A 2 -11.32 6.77 4.55
CA SER A 2 -11.68 6.55 5.95
C SER A 2 -11.06 7.65 6.82
N THR A 3 -11.65 7.95 7.98
CA THR A 3 -11.09 8.92 8.94
C THR A 3 -9.63 8.56 9.31
N LYS A 4 -9.30 7.28 9.44
CA LYS A 4 -7.94 6.80 9.71
C LYS A 4 -6.95 7.18 8.61
N SER A 5 -7.31 6.91 7.34
CA SER A 5 -6.46 7.25 6.19
C SER A 5 -6.21 8.76 6.09
N THR A 6 -7.24 9.57 6.34
CA THR A 6 -7.10 11.03 6.32
C THR A 6 -6.19 11.53 7.44
N ILE A 7 -6.34 11.01 8.66
CA ILE A 7 -5.45 11.35 9.79
C ILE A 7 -4.00 10.98 9.48
N LEU A 8 -3.74 9.76 8.98
CA LEU A 8 -2.39 9.35 8.58
C LEU A 8 -1.79 10.28 7.53
N GLN A 9 -2.56 10.64 6.52
CA GLN A 9 -2.12 11.55 5.48
C GLN A 9 -1.75 12.93 6.04
N ILE A 10 -2.58 13.49 6.95
CA ILE A 10 -2.29 14.78 7.58
C ILE A 10 -1.02 14.69 8.42
N LEU A 11 -0.90 13.68 9.27
CA LEU A 11 0.27 13.50 10.14
C LEU A 11 1.56 13.22 9.33
N SER A 12 1.47 12.45 8.25
CA SER A 12 2.62 12.19 7.36
C SER A 12 3.04 13.41 6.55
N SER A 13 2.10 14.35 6.31
CA SER A 13 2.37 15.59 5.56
C SER A 13 2.88 16.72 6.45
N SER A 14 2.80 16.57 7.77
CA SER A 14 3.29 17.59 8.68
C SER A 14 4.81 17.67 8.60
N LYS A 15 5.31 18.86 8.26
CA LYS A 15 6.74 19.12 8.10
C LYS A 15 7.47 18.89 9.42
N ASP A 16 8.61 18.20 9.35
CA ASP A 16 9.55 18.00 10.45
C ASP A 16 8.97 17.36 11.73
N GLY A 17 7.95 16.53 11.62
CA GLY A 17 7.33 15.92 12.80
C GLY A 17 6.56 16.91 13.67
N ALA A 18 6.08 18.01 13.09
CA ALA A 18 5.27 18.98 13.83
C ALA A 18 3.97 18.34 14.36
N ALA A 19 3.67 18.59 15.62
CA ALA A 19 2.46 18.08 16.23
C ALA A 19 1.20 18.76 15.64
N VAL A 20 0.21 17.95 15.24
CA VAL A 20 -1.08 18.42 14.76
C VAL A 20 -2.11 18.30 15.89
N SER A 21 -2.82 19.39 16.20
CA SER A 21 -3.78 19.34 17.30
C SER A 21 -4.99 18.44 16.99
N GLY A 22 -5.55 17.80 18.02
CA GLY A 22 -6.74 16.97 17.85
C GLY A 22 -7.97 17.76 17.36
N GLU A 23 -7.99 19.07 17.56
CA GLU A 23 -9.03 19.97 17.04
C GLU A 23 -8.85 20.20 15.53
N GLU A 24 -7.62 20.47 15.12
CA GLU A 24 -7.28 20.63 13.71
C GLU A 24 -7.55 19.35 12.90
N LEU A 25 -7.18 18.17 13.43
CA LEU A 25 -7.53 16.87 12.84
C LEU A 25 -9.05 16.68 12.74
N ALA A 26 -9.79 17.06 13.78
CA ALA A 26 -11.25 16.95 13.77
C ALA A 26 -11.87 17.85 12.69
N GLN A 27 -11.38 19.07 12.55
CA GLN A 27 -11.84 20.02 11.54
C GLN A 27 -11.51 19.54 10.12
N GLN A 28 -10.28 19.13 9.87
CA GLN A 28 -9.85 18.65 8.54
C GLN A 28 -10.53 17.35 8.12
N CYS A 29 -10.83 16.46 9.08
CA CYS A 29 -11.55 15.21 8.83
C CYS A 29 -13.08 15.36 8.82
N GLY A 30 -13.63 16.50 9.24
CA GLY A 30 -15.07 16.70 9.38
C GLY A 30 -15.72 15.82 10.46
N VAL A 31 -14.99 15.49 11.55
CA VAL A 31 -15.45 14.59 12.62
C VAL A 31 -15.25 15.20 14.01
N SER A 32 -15.80 14.58 15.05
CA SER A 32 -15.60 15.04 16.43
C SER A 32 -14.19 14.68 16.94
N ARG A 33 -13.69 15.43 17.95
CA ARG A 33 -12.42 15.10 18.64
C ARG A 33 -12.42 13.67 19.23
N ALA A 34 -13.57 13.19 19.70
CA ALA A 34 -13.72 11.82 20.19
C ALA A 34 -13.52 10.79 19.07
N ALA A 35 -13.99 11.08 17.85
CA ALA A 35 -13.76 10.23 16.69
C ALA A 35 -12.28 10.24 16.27
N VAL A 36 -11.60 11.39 16.34
CA VAL A 36 -10.14 11.48 16.11
C VAL A 36 -9.40 10.60 17.11
N TRP A 37 -9.72 10.71 18.40
CA TRP A 37 -9.08 9.90 19.44
C TRP A 37 -9.26 8.39 19.18
N LYS A 38 -10.48 7.95 18.84
CA LYS A 38 -10.74 6.55 18.47
C LYS A 38 -9.93 6.11 17.26
N ALA A 39 -9.86 6.95 16.24
CA ALA A 39 -9.11 6.64 15.02
C ALA A 39 -7.60 6.54 15.29
N VAL A 40 -7.05 7.46 16.08
CA VAL A 40 -5.63 7.43 16.52
C VAL A 40 -5.32 6.17 17.32
N ASN A 41 -6.19 5.78 18.26
CA ASN A 41 -5.97 4.54 19.03
C ASN A 41 -6.04 3.30 18.14
N ALA A 42 -6.97 3.25 17.18
CA ALA A 42 -7.02 2.16 16.23
C ALA A 42 -5.75 2.10 15.35
N LEU A 43 -5.19 3.24 14.96
CA LEU A 43 -3.91 3.30 14.24
C LEU A 43 -2.74 2.79 15.11
N ARG A 44 -2.73 3.13 16.40
CA ARG A 44 -1.74 2.59 17.34
C ARG A 44 -1.84 1.06 17.49
N GLU A 45 -3.06 0.53 17.54
CA GLU A 45 -3.30 -0.92 17.55
C GLU A 45 -2.85 -1.59 16.24
N GLU A 46 -2.91 -0.88 15.10
CA GLU A 46 -2.36 -1.30 13.82
C GLU A 46 -0.84 -1.24 13.76
N GLY A 47 -0.17 -0.64 14.77
CA GLY A 47 1.28 -0.59 14.91
C GLY A 47 1.90 0.76 14.53
N PHE A 48 1.10 1.79 14.25
CA PHE A 48 1.64 3.14 14.02
C PHE A 48 2.13 3.75 15.33
N GLU A 49 3.34 4.26 15.33
CA GLU A 49 3.89 5.03 16.44
C GLU A 49 3.37 6.46 16.37
N ILE A 50 2.25 6.72 17.04
CA ILE A 50 1.67 8.05 17.13
C ILE A 50 1.80 8.51 18.59
N THR A 51 2.70 9.46 18.84
CA THR A 51 2.79 10.13 20.15
C THR A 51 1.74 11.23 20.24
N GLY A 52 1.32 11.52 21.46
CA GLY A 52 0.34 12.57 21.72
C GLY A 52 0.36 13.00 23.17
N THR A 53 0.34 14.30 23.40
CA THR A 53 0.23 14.89 24.75
C THR A 53 -1.09 15.63 24.87
N THR A 54 -1.56 15.77 26.10
CA THR A 54 -2.89 16.34 26.42
C THR A 54 -3.11 17.75 25.84
N ASN A 55 -2.04 18.49 25.59
CA ASN A 55 -2.09 19.84 24.98
C ASN A 55 -1.11 20.01 23.79
N GLY A 56 -0.36 18.98 23.43
CA GLY A 56 0.70 19.04 22.41
C GLY A 56 0.30 18.53 21.04
N GLY A 57 -0.89 17.97 20.89
CA GLY A 57 -1.32 17.37 19.63
C GLY A 57 -0.77 15.96 19.40
N TYR A 58 -0.89 15.49 18.16
CA TYR A 58 -0.43 14.18 17.69
C TYR A 58 0.73 14.32 16.73
N VAL A 59 1.73 13.47 16.90
CA VAL A 59 2.89 13.35 16.02
C VAL A 59 2.95 11.90 15.54
N LEU A 60 3.10 11.69 14.25
CA LEU A 60 3.46 10.39 13.71
C LEU A 60 4.98 10.26 13.75
N ASP A 61 5.46 9.41 14.63
CA ASP A 61 6.88 9.04 14.65
C ASP A 61 7.20 8.14 13.46
N SER A 62 8.48 7.86 13.22
CA SER A 62 8.89 6.96 12.15
C SER A 62 8.28 5.58 12.37
N SER A 63 7.21 5.30 11.66
CA SER A 63 6.48 4.03 11.80
C SER A 63 6.98 3.06 10.73
N ASP A 64 7.36 1.87 11.15
CA ASP A 64 7.77 0.75 10.27
C ASP A 64 6.55 -0.05 9.76
N VAL A 65 5.39 0.59 9.71
CA VAL A 65 4.15 -0.04 9.25
C VAL A 65 4.01 0.09 7.74
N LEU A 66 3.92 -1.05 7.09
CA LEU A 66 3.69 -1.16 5.65
C LEU A 66 2.23 -0.82 5.32
N THR A 67 1.99 0.36 4.74
CA THR A 67 0.65 0.75 4.26
C THR A 67 0.64 1.01 2.76
N THR A 68 -0.53 0.82 2.15
CA THR A 68 -0.73 1.14 0.73
C THR A 68 -0.42 2.61 0.45
N GLU A 69 -0.81 3.51 1.34
CA GLU A 69 -0.59 4.96 1.21
C GLU A 69 0.90 5.31 1.26
N ALA A 70 1.64 4.79 2.25
CA ALA A 70 3.07 5.04 2.40
C ALA A 70 3.86 4.49 1.21
N VAL A 71 3.59 3.24 0.81
CA VAL A 71 4.25 2.61 -0.34
C VAL A 71 3.91 3.33 -1.63
N SER A 72 2.63 3.72 -1.84
CA SER A 72 2.21 4.46 -3.03
C SER A 72 2.86 5.83 -3.10
N SER A 73 2.96 6.55 -1.99
CA SER A 73 3.62 7.85 -1.91
C SER A 73 5.10 7.74 -2.24
N ALA A 74 5.82 6.81 -1.61
CA ALA A 74 7.22 6.56 -1.88
C ALA A 74 7.47 6.09 -3.33
N PHE A 75 6.62 5.21 -3.84
CA PHE A 75 6.72 4.71 -5.21
C PHE A 75 6.51 5.82 -6.23
N ASN A 76 5.47 6.63 -6.08
CA ASN A 76 5.16 7.73 -7.01
C ASN A 76 6.23 8.83 -7.00
N SER A 77 6.83 9.11 -5.85
CA SER A 77 7.92 10.11 -5.75
C SER A 77 9.23 9.60 -6.37
N THR A 78 9.52 8.30 -6.23
CA THR A 78 10.75 7.70 -6.76
C THR A 78 10.63 7.34 -8.24
N PHE A 79 9.45 6.92 -8.67
CA PHE A 79 9.18 6.44 -10.04
C PHE A 79 7.98 7.16 -10.67
N PRO A 80 8.07 8.48 -10.95
CA PRO A 80 6.94 9.26 -11.48
C PRO A 80 6.41 8.75 -12.82
N GLN A 81 7.24 8.04 -13.62
CA GLN A 81 6.82 7.41 -14.86
C GLN A 81 5.82 6.26 -14.68
N PHE A 82 5.67 5.74 -13.48
CA PHE A 82 4.69 4.70 -13.10
C PHE A 82 3.59 5.25 -12.18
N ALA A 83 3.46 6.57 -12.09
CA ALA A 83 2.43 7.20 -11.27
C ALA A 83 1.04 6.66 -11.66
N GLY A 84 0.25 6.31 -10.65
CA GLY A 84 -1.05 5.69 -10.84
C GLY A 84 -1.02 4.16 -10.95
N ALA A 85 0.14 3.51 -10.78
CA ALA A 85 0.21 2.06 -10.64
C ALA A 85 -0.65 1.60 -9.45
N ARG A 86 -1.38 0.49 -9.64
CA ARG A 86 -2.14 -0.13 -8.56
C ARG A 86 -1.19 -0.75 -7.54
N ILE A 87 -1.24 -0.27 -6.31
CA ILE A 87 -0.44 -0.79 -5.21
C ILE A 87 -1.39 -1.27 -4.11
N GLU A 88 -1.20 -2.48 -3.63
CA GLU A 88 -1.92 -3.01 -2.46
C GLU A 88 -0.95 -3.64 -1.47
N CYS A 89 -1.08 -3.24 -0.20
CA CYS A 89 -0.33 -3.77 0.92
C CYS A 89 -1.22 -4.62 1.83
N PHE A 90 -0.72 -5.78 2.21
CA PHE A 90 -1.39 -6.73 3.07
C PHE A 90 -0.58 -6.98 4.34
N LYS A 91 -1.22 -6.90 5.49
CA LYS A 91 -0.60 -7.33 6.76
C LYS A 91 -0.34 -8.83 6.75
N GLU A 92 -1.31 -9.60 6.25
CA GLU A 92 -1.21 -11.05 6.03
C GLU A 92 -1.98 -11.45 4.78
N ILE A 93 -1.41 -12.33 3.97
CA ILE A 93 -2.03 -12.93 2.79
C ILE A 93 -1.53 -14.37 2.61
N ASP A 94 -2.22 -15.16 1.80
CA ASP A 94 -1.74 -16.49 1.42
C ASP A 94 -0.40 -16.39 0.64
N SER A 95 -0.38 -15.63 -0.45
CA SER A 95 0.81 -15.34 -1.23
C SER A 95 0.58 -14.14 -2.15
N THR A 96 1.55 -13.23 -2.23
CA THR A 96 1.53 -12.11 -3.17
C THR A 96 1.44 -12.59 -4.62
N LEU A 97 2.11 -13.70 -4.95
CA LEU A 97 2.00 -14.34 -6.27
C LEU A 97 0.61 -14.90 -6.55
N SER A 98 -0.03 -15.52 -5.55
CA SER A 98 -1.40 -16.04 -5.69
C SER A 98 -2.40 -14.91 -5.89
N GLN A 99 -2.20 -13.78 -5.21
CA GLN A 99 -3.01 -12.58 -5.40
C GLN A 99 -2.87 -12.01 -6.81
N ALA A 100 -1.64 -11.91 -7.31
CA ALA A 100 -1.40 -11.49 -8.69
C ALA A 100 -2.13 -12.39 -9.71
N LYS A 101 -2.08 -13.71 -9.49
CA LYS A 101 -2.80 -14.67 -10.34
C LYS A 101 -4.31 -14.49 -10.27
N ARG A 102 -4.88 -14.22 -9.08
CA ARG A 102 -6.32 -13.91 -8.93
C ARG A 102 -6.70 -12.69 -9.76
N TRP A 103 -5.95 -11.59 -9.64
CA TRP A 103 -6.19 -10.40 -10.44
C TRP A 103 -6.12 -10.66 -11.94
N LEU A 104 -5.11 -11.42 -12.38
CA LEU A 104 -4.95 -11.74 -13.80
C LEU A 104 -6.02 -12.69 -14.32
N SER A 105 -6.53 -13.60 -13.50
CA SER A 105 -7.64 -14.50 -13.90
C SER A 105 -8.97 -13.76 -14.08
N GLU A 106 -9.18 -12.67 -13.34
CA GLU A 106 -10.38 -11.86 -13.41
C GLU A 106 -10.37 -10.85 -14.57
N CYS A 107 -9.20 -10.40 -14.97
CA CYS A 107 -9.07 -9.30 -15.94
C CYS A 107 -8.95 -9.72 -17.41
N GLY A 108 -8.73 -10.98 -17.69
CA GLY A 108 -8.50 -11.48 -19.04
C GLY A 108 -7.14 -11.04 -19.62
N SER A 109 -7.08 -10.79 -20.94
CA SER A 109 -5.83 -10.40 -21.59
C SER A 109 -5.40 -8.99 -21.23
N LEU A 110 -4.14 -8.80 -20.87
CA LEU A 110 -3.55 -7.48 -20.61
C LEU A 110 -3.22 -6.71 -21.91
N ARG A 111 -3.11 -7.41 -23.03
CA ARG A 111 -2.81 -6.80 -24.34
C ARG A 111 -3.74 -7.30 -25.41
N THR A 112 -3.99 -6.43 -26.39
CA THR A 112 -4.67 -6.77 -27.63
C THR A 112 -3.74 -7.56 -28.56
N ALA A 113 -4.28 -8.11 -29.64
CA ALA A 113 -3.49 -8.77 -30.69
C ALA A 113 -2.43 -7.86 -31.33
N ASP A 114 -2.69 -6.54 -31.34
CA ASP A 114 -1.77 -5.52 -31.87
C ASP A 114 -0.71 -5.08 -30.83
N GLY A 115 -0.72 -5.68 -29.64
CA GLY A 115 0.25 -5.42 -28.58
C GLY A 115 -0.02 -4.19 -27.74
N GLU A 116 -1.16 -3.50 -27.92
CA GLU A 116 -1.56 -2.38 -27.08
C GLU A 116 -2.17 -2.86 -25.76
N LEU A 117 -2.02 -2.07 -24.68
CA LEU A 117 -2.64 -2.39 -23.40
C LEU A 117 -4.16 -2.28 -23.49
N THR A 118 -4.87 -3.32 -23.06
CA THR A 118 -6.31 -3.27 -22.82
C THR A 118 -6.64 -2.33 -21.65
N PRO A 119 -7.91 -1.97 -21.38
CA PRO A 119 -8.28 -1.26 -20.15
C PRO A 119 -7.81 -2.00 -18.90
N ALA A 120 -7.96 -3.33 -18.86
CA ALA A 120 -7.42 -4.17 -17.79
C ALA A 120 -5.88 -4.11 -17.75
N GLY A 121 -5.23 -4.18 -18.89
CA GLY A 121 -3.78 -4.04 -19.00
C GLY A 121 -3.25 -2.72 -18.45
N LYS A 122 -3.95 -1.61 -18.68
CA LYS A 122 -3.60 -0.30 -18.11
C LYS A 122 -3.71 -0.28 -16.58
N ASN A 123 -4.72 -0.98 -16.01
CA ASN A 123 -4.95 -1.05 -14.58
C ASN A 123 -3.97 -1.97 -13.85
N TYR A 124 -3.53 -3.04 -14.49
CA TYR A 124 -2.70 -4.07 -13.85
C TYR A 124 -1.24 -4.07 -14.30
N SER A 125 -0.89 -3.41 -15.40
CA SER A 125 0.51 -3.24 -15.79
C SER A 125 1.23 -2.36 -14.76
N ASN A 126 2.34 -2.84 -14.24
CA ASN A 126 3.10 -2.26 -13.13
C ASN A 126 2.39 -2.30 -11.77
N ALA A 127 1.31 -3.09 -11.63
CA ALA A 127 0.69 -3.29 -10.33
C ALA A 127 1.63 -4.00 -9.36
N VAL A 128 1.63 -3.54 -8.10
CA VAL A 128 2.51 -4.03 -7.04
C VAL A 128 1.67 -4.56 -5.89
N ILE A 129 1.98 -5.76 -5.46
CA ILE A 129 1.38 -6.42 -4.31
C ILE A 129 2.47 -6.61 -3.28
N VAL A 130 2.28 -6.09 -2.09
CA VAL A 130 3.24 -6.19 -0.99
C VAL A 130 2.58 -6.84 0.21
N ALA A 131 3.32 -7.63 0.98
CA ALA A 131 2.83 -8.24 2.21
C ALA A 131 3.89 -8.25 3.30
N GLU A 132 3.47 -8.07 4.55
CA GLU A 132 4.33 -8.26 5.72
C GLU A 132 4.50 -9.74 6.07
N LYS A 133 3.47 -10.56 5.78
CA LYS A 133 3.47 -12.00 6.07
C LYS A 133 2.76 -12.77 4.97
N GLN A 134 3.28 -13.96 4.64
CA GLN A 134 2.59 -14.90 3.79
C GLN A 134 2.35 -16.22 4.52
N THR A 135 1.11 -16.75 4.46
CA THR A 135 0.76 -18.04 5.09
C THR A 135 1.03 -19.23 4.18
N ALA A 136 1.11 -19.00 2.86
CA ALA A 136 1.38 -20.02 1.85
C ALA A 136 2.38 -19.51 0.80
N GLY A 137 3.49 -18.95 1.27
CA GLY A 137 4.59 -18.47 0.41
C GLY A 137 5.12 -19.61 -0.47
N ARG A 138 5.44 -19.29 -1.74
CA ARG A 138 5.88 -20.29 -2.73
C ARG A 138 7.32 -20.08 -3.15
N GLY A 139 8.13 -21.10 -2.98
CA GLY A 139 9.48 -21.21 -3.52
C GLY A 139 9.49 -21.86 -4.92
N ARG A 140 10.68 -22.04 -5.48
CA ARG A 140 10.88 -22.75 -6.74
C ARG A 140 10.52 -24.22 -6.61
N SER A 141 10.07 -24.83 -7.71
CA SER A 141 9.77 -26.28 -7.79
C SER A 141 8.74 -26.74 -6.76
N GLY A 142 7.73 -25.89 -6.46
CA GLY A 142 6.65 -26.23 -5.53
C GLY A 142 7.03 -26.25 -4.05
N ARG A 143 8.23 -25.84 -3.69
CA ARG A 143 8.66 -25.75 -2.28
C ARG A 143 7.90 -24.66 -1.54
N THR A 144 7.67 -24.85 -0.25
CA THR A 144 7.14 -23.81 0.62
C THR A 144 8.23 -22.78 0.91
N PHE A 145 7.86 -21.51 0.89
CA PHE A 145 8.73 -20.41 1.32
C PHE A 145 8.17 -19.79 2.60
N VAL A 146 8.92 -19.94 3.69
CA VAL A 146 8.52 -19.39 4.99
C VAL A 146 8.65 -17.86 4.97
N SER A 147 7.56 -17.18 5.26
CA SER A 147 7.43 -15.72 5.11
C SER A 147 6.82 -15.09 6.38
N PRO A 148 7.53 -15.13 7.53
CA PRO A 148 7.01 -14.54 8.77
C PRO A 148 7.00 -13.00 8.69
N ALA A 149 6.12 -12.36 9.49
CA ALA A 149 6.08 -10.92 9.60
C ALA A 149 7.39 -10.34 10.17
N LYS A 150 7.70 -9.10 9.80
CA LYS A 150 8.85 -8.32 10.32
C LYS A 150 10.23 -8.91 10.03
N THR A 151 10.35 -9.84 9.10
CA THR A 151 11.64 -10.48 8.74
C THR A 151 12.07 -10.21 7.30
N GLY A 152 11.20 -9.62 6.49
CA GLY A 152 11.47 -9.32 5.09
C GLY A 152 10.30 -8.63 4.42
N ILE A 153 10.49 -8.24 3.18
CA ILE A 153 9.47 -7.68 2.31
C ILE A 153 9.11 -8.73 1.26
N TYR A 154 7.84 -9.09 1.20
CA TYR A 154 7.31 -10.01 0.19
C TYR A 154 6.52 -9.24 -0.83
N LEU A 155 6.99 -9.21 -2.06
CA LEU A 155 6.35 -8.44 -3.11
C LEU A 155 6.24 -9.22 -4.42
N THR A 156 5.22 -8.87 -5.19
CA THR A 156 5.04 -9.31 -6.57
C THR A 156 4.67 -8.11 -7.44
N VAL A 157 5.33 -7.97 -8.56
CA VAL A 157 5.04 -6.95 -9.58
C VAL A 157 4.43 -7.65 -10.80
N ILE A 158 3.32 -7.10 -11.30
CA ILE A 158 2.73 -7.53 -12.57
C ILE A 158 3.30 -6.62 -13.65
N TYR A 159 4.01 -7.20 -14.59
CA TYR A 159 4.58 -6.47 -15.70
C TYR A 159 4.05 -7.02 -17.03
N ALA A 160 3.56 -6.13 -17.88
CA ALA A 160 3.06 -6.46 -19.21
C ALA A 160 3.97 -5.82 -20.29
N PRO A 161 5.10 -6.44 -20.65
CA PRO A 161 6.03 -5.89 -21.62
C PRO A 161 5.40 -5.83 -23.00
N LYS A 162 5.78 -4.83 -23.80
CA LYS A 162 5.50 -4.84 -25.24
C LYS A 162 6.46 -5.83 -25.89
N ILE A 163 5.98 -7.02 -26.18
CA ILE A 163 6.75 -8.03 -26.89
C ILE A 163 6.66 -7.67 -28.38
N GLY A 164 7.79 -7.30 -28.98
CA GLY A 164 7.88 -7.12 -30.43
C GLY A 164 7.55 -8.44 -31.15
N ARG A 165 6.85 -8.39 -32.28
CA ARG A 165 6.71 -9.56 -33.15
C ARG A 165 8.12 -9.98 -33.55
N ALA A 166 8.49 -11.23 -33.26
CA ALA A 166 9.65 -11.81 -33.89
C ALA A 166 9.36 -11.80 -35.39
N HIS A 167 10.19 -11.10 -36.16
CA HIS A 167 10.17 -11.23 -37.60
C HIS A 167 10.64 -12.65 -37.92
N VAL A 168 9.69 -13.48 -38.37
CA VAL A 168 9.98 -14.77 -39.02
C VAL A 168 10.38 -14.50 -40.45
#